data_a8d2364bab3536cb6a17fff31a029afd
#
_entry.id   a8d2364bab3536cb6a17fff31a029afd
#
_cell.length_a   1.000
_cell.length_b   1.000
_cell.length_c   1.000
_cell.angle_alpha   90.00
_cell.angle_beta   90.00
_cell.angle_gamma   90.00
#
_symmetry.space_group_name_H-M   'P 1'
#
loop_
_entity.id
_entity.type
_entity.pdbx_description
1 polymer ?
#
loop_
_entity_poly.entity_id
_entity_poly.type
_entity_poly.pdbx_seq_one_letter_code
_entity_poly.pdbx_strand_id
1 'polypeptide(L)'
;MRILIIGPSWVGDMVMAQTLFQVLKQRHADCVIDVLAPEWSRPILERMPEVRQALSFPLGHGVLDLATRRRIGKSLAGQYDQAILLPNSLKSALVPFFAGIPKRTGWRGEFRYGLLNDVRRLDKARYPLMIERFMALAVPDGSDLPQPYPRPSLQIEAASRDAALAKFGLELDRPVLALCPGAEFGEAKKWPSDHYAKIAELKIREGWQVWLFGSKNDHPVGEQIRDRLIPGFREESYNLAGETSLAEAIDLL
;
A
#
# COMPACT_ATOMS: atom_id res chain seq x y z
N MET A 1 18.16 -16.67 1.34
CA MET A 1 18.11 -15.54 2.30
C MET A 1 16.65 -15.24 2.64
N ARG A 2 16.30 -15.16 3.94
CA ARG A 2 14.94 -14.87 4.41
C ARG A 2 14.89 -13.44 4.97
N ILE A 3 13.98 -12.63 4.46
CA ILE A 3 13.89 -11.21 4.77
C ILE A 3 12.55 -10.91 5.40
N LEU A 4 12.55 -10.27 6.57
CA LEU A 4 11.36 -9.70 7.19
C LEU A 4 11.27 -8.21 6.85
N ILE A 5 10.19 -7.81 6.20
CA ILE A 5 9.89 -6.39 5.99
C ILE A 5 8.94 -5.93 7.10
N ILE A 6 9.29 -4.84 7.78
CA ILE A 6 8.33 -4.12 8.61
C ILE A 6 7.62 -3.12 7.70
N GLY A 7 6.37 -3.42 7.37
CA GLY A 7 5.59 -2.69 6.39
C GLY A 7 5.07 -1.32 6.88
N PRO A 8 4.75 -0.42 5.96
CA PRO A 8 4.10 0.85 6.29
C PRO A 8 2.63 0.65 6.66
N SER A 9 2.01 1.70 7.20
CA SER A 9 0.61 1.68 7.66
C SER A 9 -0.35 2.45 6.74
N TRP A 10 0.03 2.73 5.51
CA TRP A 10 -0.80 3.43 4.53
C TRP A 10 -0.89 2.64 3.24
N VAL A 11 -2.09 2.63 2.61
CA VAL A 11 -2.35 1.89 1.35
C VAL A 11 -1.34 2.28 0.27
N GLY A 12 -1.22 3.57 -0.01
CA GLY A 12 -0.31 4.05 -1.05
C GLY A 12 1.16 3.72 -0.78
N ASP A 13 1.61 3.86 0.48
CA ASP A 13 2.97 3.48 0.87
C ASP A 13 3.21 1.97 0.75
N MET A 14 2.19 1.14 1.06
CA MET A 14 2.30 -0.31 0.92
C MET A 14 2.40 -0.70 -0.56
N VAL A 15 1.61 -0.11 -1.44
CA VAL A 15 1.71 -0.34 -2.89
C VAL A 15 3.08 0.10 -3.41
N MET A 16 3.55 1.29 -3.02
CA MET A 16 4.88 1.77 -3.40
C MET A 16 6.02 0.91 -2.85
N ALA A 17 5.83 0.24 -1.70
CA ALA A 17 6.84 -0.66 -1.12
C ALA A 17 7.13 -1.88 -2.00
N GLN A 18 6.25 -2.26 -2.92
CA GLN A 18 6.49 -3.35 -3.86
C GLN A 18 7.75 -3.11 -4.69
N THR A 19 8.10 -1.87 -4.98
CA THR A 19 9.34 -1.55 -5.72
C THR A 19 10.60 -2.05 -4.99
N LEU A 20 10.62 -1.98 -3.65
CA LEU A 20 11.69 -2.58 -2.84
C LEU A 20 11.68 -4.11 -2.95
N PHE A 21 10.51 -4.75 -2.93
CA PHE A 21 10.40 -6.21 -3.02
C PHE A 21 10.87 -6.71 -4.38
N GLN A 22 10.51 -6.02 -5.46
CA GLN A 22 10.97 -6.30 -6.83
C GLN A 22 12.49 -6.17 -6.94
N VAL A 23 13.09 -5.11 -6.39
CA VAL A 23 14.55 -4.93 -6.39
C VAL A 23 15.24 -6.02 -5.57
N LEU A 24 14.69 -6.43 -4.42
CA LEU A 24 15.24 -7.55 -3.64
C LEU A 24 15.22 -8.86 -4.43
N LYS A 25 14.13 -9.16 -5.14
CA LYS A 25 13.99 -10.34 -5.99
C LYS A 25 14.93 -10.30 -7.21
N GLN A 26 15.11 -9.15 -7.84
CA GLN A 26 16.07 -8.97 -8.94
C GLN A 26 17.51 -9.22 -8.49
N ARG A 27 17.88 -8.82 -7.29
CA ARG A 27 19.23 -8.98 -6.73
C ARG A 27 19.47 -10.37 -6.14
N HIS A 28 18.45 -10.99 -5.63
CA HIS A 28 18.49 -12.27 -4.92
C HIS A 28 17.24 -13.08 -5.28
N ALA A 29 17.27 -13.76 -6.45
CA ALA A 29 16.09 -14.47 -6.97
C ALA A 29 15.46 -15.44 -5.96
N ASP A 30 16.29 -16.15 -5.19
CA ASP A 30 15.85 -17.13 -4.17
C ASP A 30 15.54 -16.49 -2.82
N CYS A 31 15.53 -15.17 -2.67
CA CYS A 31 15.16 -14.57 -1.40
C CYS A 31 13.68 -14.78 -1.09
N VAL A 32 13.39 -15.02 0.16
CA VAL A 32 12.02 -15.16 0.68
C VAL A 32 11.68 -13.90 1.44
N ILE A 33 10.59 -13.26 1.07
CA ILE A 33 10.13 -12.00 1.66
C ILE A 33 8.81 -12.25 2.40
N ASP A 34 8.81 -11.98 3.70
CA ASP A 34 7.60 -11.88 4.51
C ASP A 34 7.43 -10.45 4.98
N VAL A 35 6.19 -10.00 5.08
CA VAL A 35 5.87 -8.62 5.47
C VAL A 35 5.05 -8.62 6.74
N LEU A 36 5.56 -8.02 7.81
CA LEU A 36 4.82 -7.76 9.04
C LEU A 36 4.15 -6.40 8.95
N ALA A 37 2.84 -6.38 8.86
CA ALA A 37 2.05 -5.17 8.63
C ALA A 37 0.65 -5.27 9.26
N PRO A 38 -0.09 -4.16 9.38
CA PRO A 38 -1.47 -4.19 9.87
C PRO A 38 -2.36 -5.15 9.07
N GLU A 39 -3.29 -5.82 9.73
CA GLU A 39 -4.16 -6.84 9.10
C GLU A 39 -4.91 -6.32 7.86
N TRP A 40 -5.38 -5.07 7.89
CA TRP A 40 -6.09 -4.48 6.77
C TRP A 40 -5.26 -4.40 5.46
N SER A 41 -3.91 -4.42 5.55
CA SER A 41 -3.02 -4.38 4.38
C SER A 41 -2.78 -5.75 3.74
N ARG A 42 -3.25 -6.83 4.35
CA ARG A 42 -3.11 -8.20 3.84
C ARG A 42 -3.58 -8.35 2.38
N PRO A 43 -4.76 -7.83 1.97
CA PRO A 43 -5.21 -7.97 0.58
C PRO A 43 -4.25 -7.37 -0.45
N ILE A 44 -3.52 -6.29 -0.10
CA ILE A 44 -2.52 -5.69 -0.97
C ILE A 44 -1.31 -6.64 -1.11
N LEU A 45 -0.84 -7.19 0.01
CA LEU A 45 0.33 -8.06 0.05
C LEU A 45 0.08 -9.40 -0.64
N GLU A 46 -1.13 -9.94 -0.55
CA GLU A 46 -1.56 -11.17 -1.23
C GLU A 46 -1.60 -11.00 -2.77
N ARG A 47 -1.68 -9.76 -3.27
CA ARG A 47 -1.60 -9.44 -4.71
C ARG A 47 -0.18 -9.14 -5.20
N MET A 48 0.85 -9.29 -4.33
CA MET A 48 2.26 -9.06 -4.66
C MET A 48 3.00 -10.39 -4.79
N PRO A 49 3.38 -10.84 -5.98
CA PRO A 49 4.03 -12.15 -6.19
C PRO A 49 5.39 -12.28 -5.50
N GLU A 50 6.02 -11.15 -5.14
CA GLU A 50 7.29 -11.14 -4.42
C GLU A 50 7.14 -11.56 -2.96
N VAL A 51 5.95 -11.42 -2.38
CA VAL A 51 5.65 -11.68 -0.96
C VAL A 51 5.20 -13.12 -0.78
N ARG A 52 5.92 -13.87 0.07
CA ARG A 52 5.52 -15.22 0.44
C ARG A 52 4.35 -15.22 1.43
N GLN A 53 4.43 -14.34 2.43
CA GLN A 53 3.44 -14.29 3.51
C GLN A 53 3.27 -12.90 4.09
N ALA A 54 2.02 -12.47 4.25
CA ALA A 54 1.63 -11.33 5.06
C ALA A 54 1.45 -11.77 6.52
N LEU A 55 2.30 -11.25 7.42
CA LEU A 55 2.21 -11.49 8.85
C LEU A 55 1.39 -10.36 9.49
N SER A 56 0.35 -10.73 10.24
CA SER A 56 -0.51 -9.75 10.90
C SER A 56 0.19 -9.09 12.08
N PHE A 57 0.11 -7.76 12.11
CA PHE A 57 0.57 -6.95 13.22
C PHE A 57 -0.66 -6.34 13.93
N PRO A 58 -1.01 -6.84 15.13
CA PRO A 58 -2.30 -6.54 15.77
C PRO A 58 -2.37 -5.15 16.43
N LEU A 59 -1.27 -4.39 16.43
CA LEU A 59 -1.23 -3.09 17.11
C LEU A 59 -1.61 -1.95 16.16
N GLY A 60 -2.54 -1.13 16.59
CA GLY A 60 -2.96 0.09 15.89
C GLY A 60 -1.86 1.15 15.80
N HIS A 61 -2.12 2.16 14.97
CA HIS A 61 -1.24 3.32 14.83
C HIS A 61 -1.09 4.04 16.18
N GLY A 62 0.14 4.43 16.51
CA GLY A 62 0.42 5.14 17.77
C GLY A 62 0.75 4.22 18.97
N VAL A 63 0.22 3.01 19.03
CA VAL A 63 0.39 2.11 20.19
C VAL A 63 1.81 1.59 20.32
N LEU A 64 2.41 1.72 21.52
CA LEU A 64 3.75 1.18 21.81
C LEU A 64 3.70 -0.32 22.15
N ASP A 65 2.92 -0.75 23.09
CA ASP A 65 2.78 -2.11 23.62
C ASP A 65 4.05 -2.98 23.50
N LEU A 66 4.96 -2.80 24.43
CA LEU A 66 6.26 -3.47 24.44
C LEU A 66 6.13 -4.98 24.62
N ALA A 67 5.14 -5.44 25.42
CA ALA A 67 4.93 -6.85 25.71
C ALA A 67 4.51 -7.62 24.44
N THR A 68 3.55 -7.08 23.70
CA THR A 68 3.10 -7.67 22.43
C THR A 68 4.23 -7.67 21.39
N ARG A 69 5.00 -6.57 21.26
CA ARG A 69 6.14 -6.51 20.33
C ARG A 69 7.22 -7.53 20.68
N ARG A 70 7.52 -7.71 21.98
CA ARG A 70 8.48 -8.72 22.45
C ARG A 70 7.97 -10.13 22.17
N ARG A 71 6.69 -10.42 22.40
CA ARG A 71 6.08 -11.71 22.12
C ARG A 71 6.17 -12.05 20.63
N ILE A 72 5.78 -11.12 19.74
CA ILE A 72 5.89 -11.29 18.29
C ILE A 72 7.36 -11.46 17.89
N GLY A 73 8.27 -10.61 18.40
CA GLY A 73 9.70 -10.76 18.11
C GLY A 73 10.22 -12.15 18.49
N LYS A 74 9.91 -12.64 19.68
CA LYS A 74 10.32 -13.98 20.12
C LYS A 74 9.74 -15.11 19.26
N SER A 75 8.50 -14.99 18.77
CA SER A 75 7.91 -16.00 17.87
C SER A 75 8.58 -16.03 16.50
N LEU A 76 9.26 -14.96 16.09
CA LEU A 76 9.99 -14.85 14.83
C LEU A 76 11.51 -15.15 14.97
N ALA A 77 11.98 -15.49 16.16
CA ALA A 77 13.40 -15.72 16.43
C ALA A 77 13.98 -16.84 15.54
N GLY A 78 15.16 -16.61 14.96
CA GLY A 78 15.87 -17.56 14.11
C GLY A 78 15.25 -17.81 12.73
N GLN A 79 14.17 -17.10 12.37
CA GLN A 79 13.49 -17.32 11.10
C GLN A 79 14.00 -16.45 9.95
N TYR A 80 14.69 -15.34 10.23
CA TYR A 80 15.09 -14.35 9.24
C TYR A 80 16.55 -13.99 9.35
N ASP A 81 17.19 -13.77 8.20
CA ASP A 81 18.57 -13.34 8.08
C ASP A 81 18.70 -11.81 8.13
N GLN A 82 17.67 -11.11 7.64
CA GLN A 82 17.62 -9.65 7.59
C GLN A 82 16.21 -9.13 7.88
N ALA A 83 16.13 -7.98 8.53
CA ALA A 83 14.92 -7.15 8.57
C ALA A 83 15.16 -5.82 7.87
N ILE A 84 14.18 -5.35 7.08
CA ILE A 84 14.18 -4.02 6.47
C ILE A 84 12.96 -3.27 6.98
N LEU A 85 13.18 -2.08 7.56
CA LEU A 85 12.15 -1.31 8.24
C LEU A 85 11.78 -0.08 7.41
N LEU A 86 10.55 -0.06 6.91
CA LEU A 86 10.02 1.06 6.12
C LEU A 86 9.54 2.21 7.01
N PRO A 87 8.84 1.98 8.15
CA PRO A 87 8.52 3.05 9.09
C PRO A 87 9.77 3.55 9.83
N ASN A 88 9.77 4.84 10.17
CA ASN A 88 10.89 5.51 10.82
C ASN A 88 10.75 5.66 12.35
N SER A 89 9.70 5.10 12.95
CA SER A 89 9.48 5.16 14.39
C SER A 89 10.38 4.21 15.19
N LEU A 90 10.75 4.59 16.42
CA LEU A 90 11.47 3.74 17.35
C LEU A 90 10.78 2.39 17.55
N LYS A 91 9.47 2.43 17.76
CA LYS A 91 8.67 1.24 18.03
C LYS A 91 8.65 0.22 16.89
N SER A 92 8.86 0.64 15.63
CA SER A 92 8.94 -0.27 14.48
C SER A 92 10.17 -1.19 14.53
N ALA A 93 11.24 -0.76 15.20
CA ALA A 93 12.47 -1.52 15.33
C ALA A 93 12.46 -2.58 16.46
N LEU A 94 11.47 -2.54 17.35
CA LEU A 94 11.43 -3.42 18.52
C LEU A 94 11.18 -4.89 18.15
N VAL A 95 10.29 -5.19 17.21
CA VAL A 95 10.01 -6.58 16.80
C VAL A 95 11.25 -7.25 16.23
N PRO A 96 11.94 -6.70 15.21
CA PRO A 96 13.14 -7.34 14.66
C PRO A 96 14.31 -7.36 15.66
N PHE A 97 14.37 -6.41 16.59
CA PHE A 97 15.34 -6.44 17.69
C PHE A 97 15.08 -7.61 18.64
N PHE A 98 13.84 -7.79 19.12
CA PHE A 98 13.48 -8.92 19.99
C PHE A 98 13.51 -10.28 19.29
N ALA A 99 13.39 -10.32 17.97
CA ALA A 99 13.58 -11.51 17.17
C ALA A 99 15.07 -11.89 17.03
N GLY A 100 15.99 -11.03 17.43
CA GLY A 100 17.43 -11.24 17.29
C GLY A 100 17.88 -11.30 15.82
N ILE A 101 17.16 -10.66 14.89
CA ILE A 101 17.52 -10.70 13.47
C ILE A 101 18.88 -10.04 13.28
N PRO A 102 19.87 -10.73 12.68
CA PRO A 102 21.25 -10.29 12.68
C PRO A 102 21.50 -8.99 11.92
N LYS A 103 20.78 -8.75 10.79
CA LYS A 103 20.88 -7.51 10.04
C LYS A 103 19.56 -6.75 10.09
N ARG A 104 19.57 -5.52 10.58
CA ARG A 104 18.38 -4.68 10.74
C ARG A 104 18.60 -3.34 10.08
N THR A 105 18.10 -3.20 8.86
CA THR A 105 18.31 -2.07 7.94
C THR A 105 17.16 -1.08 8.03
N GLY A 106 17.45 0.21 8.08
CA GLY A 106 16.43 1.26 8.00
C GLY A 106 17.01 2.65 7.99
N TRP A 107 16.21 3.64 7.62
CA TRP A 107 16.61 5.03 7.66
C TRP A 107 16.79 5.51 9.09
N ARG A 108 17.73 6.44 9.32
CA ARG A 108 17.85 7.17 10.58
C ARG A 108 16.55 8.00 10.79
N GLY A 109 15.72 7.53 11.72
CA GLY A 109 14.48 8.19 12.11
C GLY A 109 14.50 8.64 13.57
N GLU A 110 13.45 8.31 14.33
CA GLU A 110 13.43 8.45 15.78
C GLU A 110 14.63 7.73 16.43
N PHE A 111 14.93 8.03 17.70
CA PHE A 111 16.09 7.49 18.40
C PHE A 111 16.06 5.95 18.48
N ARG A 112 16.65 5.26 17.50
CA ARG A 112 16.67 3.79 17.38
C ARG A 112 18.08 3.21 17.13
N TYR A 113 19.09 3.93 17.64
CA TYR A 113 20.46 3.45 17.69
C TYR A 113 20.54 2.20 18.57
N GLY A 114 21.28 1.17 18.13
CA GLY A 114 21.35 -0.14 18.79
C GLY A 114 20.17 -1.07 18.47
N LEU A 115 18.97 -0.54 18.18
CA LEU A 115 17.87 -1.35 17.66
C LEU A 115 18.07 -1.70 16.19
N LEU A 116 18.56 -0.76 15.38
CA LEU A 116 19.09 -1.01 14.04
C LEU A 116 20.61 -1.13 14.10
N ASN A 117 21.21 -1.94 13.22
CA ASN A 117 22.64 -2.08 13.04
C ASN A 117 23.12 -1.81 11.60
N ASP A 118 22.20 -1.56 10.67
CA ASP A 118 22.45 -0.98 9.35
C ASP A 118 21.58 0.30 9.25
N VAL A 119 22.05 1.37 9.94
CA VAL A 119 21.35 2.67 10.03
C VAL A 119 21.83 3.56 8.90
N ARG A 120 20.93 3.90 7.98
CA ARG A 120 21.23 4.73 6.82
C ARG A 120 20.75 6.16 7.00
N ARG A 121 21.47 7.11 6.41
CA ARG A 121 21.07 8.52 6.40
C ARG A 121 20.34 8.84 5.10
N LEU A 122 19.06 9.25 5.22
CA LEU A 122 18.28 9.62 4.05
C LEU A 122 18.75 10.96 3.48
N ASP A 123 19.25 10.93 2.25
CA ASP A 123 19.42 12.11 1.43
C ASP A 123 18.16 12.33 0.58
N LYS A 124 17.37 13.35 0.94
CA LYS A 124 16.12 13.66 0.24
C LYS A 124 16.34 14.31 -1.14
N ALA A 125 17.51 14.89 -1.38
CA ALA A 125 17.86 15.44 -2.69
C ALA A 125 18.22 14.32 -3.66
N ARG A 126 18.93 13.30 -3.19
CA ARG A 126 19.24 12.10 -3.97
C ARG A 126 18.01 11.21 -4.21
N TYR A 127 17.12 11.11 -3.23
CA TYR A 127 15.91 10.28 -3.27
C TYR A 127 14.64 11.12 -3.06
N PRO A 128 14.24 11.95 -4.04
CA PRO A 128 13.07 12.81 -3.94
C PRO A 128 11.76 12.01 -3.86
N LEU A 129 11.66 10.86 -4.58
CA LEU A 129 10.46 10.05 -4.62
C LEU A 129 10.42 9.01 -3.50
N MET A 130 9.23 8.65 -3.03
CA MET A 130 9.06 7.63 -1.99
C MET A 130 9.52 6.25 -2.46
N ILE A 131 9.25 5.88 -3.72
CA ILE A 131 9.71 4.62 -4.30
C ILE A 131 11.25 4.50 -4.27
N GLU A 132 11.97 5.60 -4.53
CA GLU A 132 13.43 5.63 -4.46
C GLU A 132 13.93 5.38 -3.04
N ARG A 133 13.26 5.98 -2.04
CA ARG A 133 13.58 5.76 -0.62
C ARG A 133 13.37 4.32 -0.21
N PHE A 134 12.35 3.66 -0.75
CA PHE A 134 12.14 2.24 -0.50
C PHE A 134 13.20 1.39 -1.21
N MET A 135 13.44 1.58 -2.50
CA MET A 135 14.43 0.83 -3.26
C MET A 135 15.86 0.98 -2.70
N ALA A 136 16.21 2.18 -2.21
CA ALA A 136 17.50 2.44 -1.62
C ALA A 136 17.80 1.56 -0.38
N LEU A 137 16.78 1.04 0.31
CA LEU A 137 16.97 0.08 1.39
C LEU A 137 17.26 -1.35 0.89
N ALA A 138 16.97 -1.66 -0.37
CA ALA A 138 17.22 -2.96 -0.98
C ALA A 138 18.64 -3.10 -1.59
N VAL A 139 19.33 -1.98 -1.81
CA VAL A 139 20.69 -1.95 -2.38
C VAL A 139 21.74 -1.61 -1.30
N PRO A 140 23.04 -1.83 -1.52
CA PRO A 140 24.07 -1.33 -0.61
C PRO A 140 23.96 0.18 -0.43
N ASP A 141 24.34 0.67 0.75
CA ASP A 141 24.28 2.12 1.02
C ASP A 141 25.12 2.91 0.03
N GLY A 142 24.56 4.00 -0.50
CA GLY A 142 25.22 4.84 -1.49
C GLY A 142 25.23 4.30 -2.93
N SER A 143 24.72 3.09 -3.19
CA SER A 143 24.64 2.55 -4.56
C SER A 143 23.59 3.26 -5.40
N ASP A 144 23.73 3.17 -6.72
CA ASP A 144 22.73 3.63 -7.65
C ASP A 144 21.51 2.70 -7.65
N LEU A 145 20.34 3.28 -7.92
CA LEU A 145 19.10 2.55 -8.05
C LEU A 145 18.97 1.95 -9.47
N PRO A 146 18.30 0.82 -9.61
CA PRO A 146 18.06 0.23 -10.94
C PRO A 146 17.23 1.19 -11.81
N GLN A 147 17.56 1.20 -13.10
CA GLN A 147 16.85 1.98 -14.11
C GLN A 147 16.44 1.06 -15.29
N PRO A 148 15.23 1.19 -15.81
CA PRO A 148 14.11 1.99 -15.29
C PRO A 148 13.64 1.49 -13.93
N TYR A 149 13.01 2.36 -13.13
CA TYR A 149 12.44 1.92 -11.86
C TYR A 149 11.36 0.86 -12.08
N PRO A 150 11.35 -0.24 -11.29
CA PRO A 150 10.26 -1.18 -11.33
C PRO A 150 8.96 -0.45 -10.91
N ARG A 151 7.87 -0.76 -11.58
CA ARG A 151 6.55 -0.18 -11.26
C ARG A 151 5.78 -1.13 -10.36
N PRO A 152 5.09 -0.62 -9.33
CA PRO A 152 4.13 -1.43 -8.60
C PRO A 152 3.10 -2.03 -9.55
N SER A 153 2.83 -3.32 -9.38
CA SER A 153 1.86 -4.06 -10.20
C SER A 153 1.24 -5.14 -9.34
N LEU A 154 0.02 -4.91 -8.90
CA LEU A 154 -0.75 -5.90 -8.13
C LEU A 154 -1.38 -6.90 -9.09
N GLN A 155 -1.37 -8.18 -8.72
CA GLN A 155 -2.03 -9.22 -9.50
C GLN A 155 -3.53 -9.20 -9.21
N ILE A 156 -4.33 -9.21 -10.28
CA ILE A 156 -5.79 -9.32 -10.20
C ILE A 156 -6.16 -10.80 -10.06
N GLU A 157 -7.07 -11.12 -9.15
CA GLU A 157 -7.68 -12.44 -9.05
C GLU A 157 -8.97 -12.47 -9.86
N ALA A 158 -8.96 -13.15 -11.00
CA ALA A 158 -10.08 -13.12 -11.95
C ALA A 158 -11.42 -13.58 -11.33
N ALA A 159 -11.41 -14.64 -10.51
CA ALA A 159 -12.62 -15.12 -9.85
C ALA A 159 -13.17 -14.10 -8.84
N SER A 160 -12.31 -13.41 -8.10
CA SER A 160 -12.71 -12.36 -7.15
C SER A 160 -13.25 -11.13 -7.89
N ARG A 161 -12.62 -10.73 -9.00
CA ARG A 161 -13.10 -9.66 -9.87
C ARG A 161 -14.50 -9.97 -10.40
N ASP A 162 -14.69 -11.16 -10.99
CA ASP A 162 -15.95 -11.54 -11.60
C ASP A 162 -17.09 -11.63 -10.55
N ALA A 163 -16.76 -12.10 -9.34
CA ALA A 163 -17.71 -12.09 -8.22
C ALA A 163 -18.05 -10.66 -7.77
N ALA A 164 -17.08 -9.74 -7.74
CA ALA A 164 -17.32 -8.34 -7.41
C ALA A 164 -18.16 -7.63 -8.49
N LEU A 165 -17.89 -7.87 -9.77
CA LEU A 165 -18.70 -7.36 -10.86
C LEU A 165 -20.17 -7.80 -10.71
N ALA A 166 -20.41 -9.09 -10.48
CA ALA A 166 -21.76 -9.62 -10.28
C ALA A 166 -22.44 -9.05 -9.02
N LYS A 167 -21.68 -8.92 -7.91
CA LYS A 167 -22.18 -8.35 -6.64
C LYS A 167 -22.69 -6.94 -6.78
N PHE A 168 -22.00 -6.10 -7.55
CA PHE A 168 -22.33 -4.68 -7.70
C PHE A 168 -23.11 -4.37 -8.99
N GLY A 169 -23.44 -5.39 -9.80
CA GLY A 169 -24.14 -5.20 -11.08
C GLY A 169 -23.32 -4.38 -12.08
N LEU A 170 -22.00 -4.58 -12.08
CA LEU A 170 -21.06 -3.87 -12.96
C LEU A 170 -20.76 -4.72 -14.20
N GLU A 171 -20.60 -4.06 -15.33
CA GLU A 171 -20.22 -4.69 -16.60
C GLU A 171 -18.93 -4.05 -17.14
N LEU A 172 -18.12 -4.82 -17.87
CA LEU A 172 -16.89 -4.34 -18.54
C LEU A 172 -17.10 -4.23 -20.06
N ASP A 173 -18.31 -3.90 -20.49
CA ASP A 173 -18.69 -3.70 -21.89
C ASP A 173 -18.17 -2.36 -22.45
N ARG A 174 -17.79 -1.43 -21.56
CA ARG A 174 -17.33 -0.08 -21.83
C ARG A 174 -16.11 0.27 -21.01
N PRO A 175 -15.29 1.26 -21.44
CA PRO A 175 -14.22 1.79 -20.62
C PRO A 175 -14.73 2.34 -19.29
N VAL A 176 -13.92 2.18 -18.24
CA VAL A 176 -14.22 2.65 -16.88
C VAL A 176 -13.33 3.81 -16.51
N LEU A 177 -13.90 4.89 -15.99
CA LEU A 177 -13.20 5.92 -15.26
C LEU A 177 -13.30 5.64 -13.76
N ALA A 178 -12.23 5.19 -13.14
CA ALA A 178 -12.15 5.04 -11.69
C ALA A 178 -11.75 6.36 -11.03
N LEU A 179 -12.53 6.81 -10.05
CA LEU A 179 -12.30 8.04 -9.29
C LEU A 179 -12.21 7.73 -7.80
N CYS A 180 -11.18 8.28 -7.12
CA CYS A 180 -10.97 8.18 -5.68
C CYS A 180 -11.03 9.59 -5.06
N PRO A 181 -12.22 10.14 -4.78
CA PRO A 181 -12.38 11.53 -4.35
C PRO A 181 -12.02 11.76 -2.88
N GLY A 182 -11.85 10.71 -2.09
CA GLY A 182 -11.54 10.77 -0.68
C GLY A 182 -10.10 11.15 -0.38
N ALA A 183 -9.89 11.71 0.82
CA ALA A 183 -8.56 11.91 1.38
C ALA A 183 -8.63 11.77 2.90
N GLU A 184 -7.78 10.92 3.48
CA GLU A 184 -7.75 10.65 4.93
C GLU A 184 -7.35 11.87 5.75
N PHE A 185 -6.41 12.69 5.26
CA PHE A 185 -5.94 13.89 5.97
C PHE A 185 -5.85 15.10 5.05
N GLY A 186 -6.49 16.17 5.51
CA GLY A 186 -6.38 17.52 4.96
C GLY A 186 -7.33 17.80 3.79
N GLU A 187 -8.24 18.73 4.01
CA GLU A 187 -9.18 19.21 3.00
C GLU A 187 -8.46 19.71 1.73
N ALA A 188 -7.25 20.27 1.86
CA ALA A 188 -6.45 20.75 0.73
C ALA A 188 -6.03 19.62 -0.26
N LYS A 189 -6.16 18.35 0.12
CA LYS A 189 -5.91 17.22 -0.77
C LYS A 189 -7.15 16.78 -1.55
N LYS A 190 -8.32 17.25 -1.16
CA LYS A 190 -9.58 16.92 -1.82
C LYS A 190 -9.80 17.88 -2.98
N TRP A 191 -9.96 17.31 -4.15
CA TRP A 191 -10.44 18.10 -5.28
C TRP A 191 -11.94 18.33 -5.14
N PRO A 192 -12.49 19.52 -5.48
CA PRO A 192 -13.92 19.79 -5.31
C PRO A 192 -14.82 18.84 -6.09
N SER A 193 -15.96 18.45 -5.50
CA SER A 193 -16.91 17.50 -6.09
C SER A 193 -17.43 17.96 -7.46
N ASP A 194 -17.56 19.28 -7.66
CA ASP A 194 -17.97 19.86 -8.96
C ASP A 194 -17.00 19.56 -10.11
N HIS A 195 -15.71 19.47 -9.80
CA HIS A 195 -14.69 19.15 -10.80
C HIS A 195 -14.68 17.66 -11.12
N TYR A 196 -14.89 16.80 -10.12
CA TYR A 196 -15.09 15.36 -10.33
C TYR A 196 -16.32 15.10 -11.19
N ALA A 197 -17.46 15.78 -10.91
CA ALA A 197 -18.67 15.67 -11.71
C ALA A 197 -18.43 16.07 -13.17
N LYS A 198 -17.75 17.19 -13.41
CA LYS A 198 -17.43 17.64 -14.78
C LYS A 198 -16.58 16.64 -15.56
N ILE A 199 -15.57 16.05 -14.93
CA ILE A 199 -14.77 14.99 -15.58
C ILE A 199 -15.61 13.75 -15.84
N ALA A 200 -16.43 13.33 -14.87
CA ALA A 200 -17.35 12.22 -15.02
C ALA A 200 -18.31 12.44 -16.20
N GLU A 201 -18.95 13.62 -16.30
CA GLU A 201 -19.81 13.96 -17.42
C GLU A 201 -19.09 13.92 -18.77
N LEU A 202 -17.86 14.44 -18.83
CA LEU A 202 -17.05 14.42 -20.04
C LEU A 202 -16.84 12.98 -20.51
N LYS A 203 -16.47 12.08 -19.59
CA LYS A 203 -16.20 10.69 -19.91
C LYS A 203 -17.45 9.88 -20.24
N ILE A 204 -18.56 10.13 -19.55
CA ILE A 204 -19.84 9.50 -19.88
C ILE A 204 -20.29 9.89 -21.30
N ARG A 205 -20.12 11.16 -21.72
CA ARG A 205 -20.38 11.62 -23.10
C ARG A 205 -19.50 10.92 -24.14
N GLU A 206 -18.31 10.47 -23.75
CA GLU A 206 -17.40 9.66 -24.57
C GLU A 206 -17.75 8.16 -24.55
N GLY A 207 -18.84 7.75 -23.88
CA GLY A 207 -19.29 6.35 -23.78
C GLY A 207 -18.65 5.56 -22.65
N TRP A 208 -18.01 6.21 -21.68
CA TRP A 208 -17.43 5.56 -20.51
C TRP A 208 -18.47 5.43 -19.39
N GLN A 209 -18.23 4.51 -18.47
CA GLN A 209 -18.88 4.45 -17.17
C GLN A 209 -17.94 4.97 -16.07
N VAL A 210 -18.49 5.38 -14.93
CA VAL A 210 -17.73 5.99 -13.83
C VAL A 210 -17.91 5.19 -12.55
N TRP A 211 -16.79 4.76 -11.95
CA TRP A 211 -16.77 4.05 -10.66
C TRP A 211 -16.09 4.90 -9.61
N LEU A 212 -16.78 5.17 -8.50
CA LEU A 212 -16.30 5.99 -7.39
C LEU A 212 -15.85 5.07 -6.26
N PHE A 213 -14.55 5.07 -5.94
CA PHE A 213 -13.97 4.27 -4.88
C PHE A 213 -13.60 5.12 -3.67
N GLY A 214 -13.63 4.51 -2.50
CA GLY A 214 -13.24 5.15 -1.25
C GLY A 214 -13.63 4.33 -0.03
N SER A 215 -13.31 4.86 1.14
CA SER A 215 -13.77 4.32 2.42
C SER A 215 -15.26 4.63 2.63
N LYS A 216 -15.86 4.07 3.67
CA LYS A 216 -17.24 4.39 4.08
C LYS A 216 -17.42 5.89 4.36
N ASN A 217 -16.37 6.57 4.85
CA ASN A 217 -16.41 8.00 5.10
C ASN A 217 -16.46 8.83 3.80
N ASP A 218 -16.04 8.26 2.68
CA ASP A 218 -16.02 8.93 1.38
C ASP A 218 -17.34 8.73 0.60
N HIS A 219 -18.20 7.81 1.05
CA HIS A 219 -19.49 7.55 0.40
C HIS A 219 -20.34 8.82 0.19
N PRO A 220 -20.50 9.73 1.18
CA PRO A 220 -21.23 10.99 0.99
C PRO A 220 -20.63 11.87 -0.11
N VAL A 221 -19.31 11.89 -0.27
CA VAL A 221 -18.64 12.65 -1.33
C VAL A 221 -18.93 12.01 -2.70
N GLY A 222 -18.95 10.69 -2.78
CA GLY A 222 -19.37 9.97 -3.98
C GLY A 222 -20.79 10.32 -4.41
N GLU A 223 -21.75 10.33 -3.48
CA GLU A 223 -23.14 10.75 -3.78
C GLU A 223 -23.22 12.24 -4.16
N GLN A 224 -22.47 13.12 -3.50
CA GLN A 224 -22.42 14.54 -3.90
C GLN A 224 -21.91 14.72 -5.34
N ILE A 225 -20.98 13.90 -5.81
CA ILE A 225 -20.50 13.95 -7.19
C ILE A 225 -21.63 13.48 -8.12
N ARG A 226 -22.30 12.37 -7.80
CA ARG A 226 -23.41 11.82 -8.60
C ARG A 226 -24.61 12.76 -8.69
N ASP A 227 -24.93 13.45 -7.59
CA ASP A 227 -26.04 14.43 -7.55
C ASP A 227 -25.81 15.66 -8.43
N ARG A 228 -24.54 15.94 -8.78
CA ARG A 228 -24.17 17.05 -9.69
C ARG A 228 -24.16 16.68 -11.16
N LEU A 229 -24.27 15.39 -11.47
CA LEU A 229 -24.35 14.93 -12.85
C LEU A 229 -25.68 15.37 -13.47
N ILE A 230 -25.67 15.65 -14.75
CA ILE A 230 -26.92 15.93 -15.50
C ILE A 230 -27.84 14.71 -15.49
N PRO A 231 -29.17 14.90 -15.60
CA PRO A 231 -30.13 13.80 -15.69
C PRO A 231 -29.73 12.76 -16.73
N GLY A 232 -29.86 11.48 -16.39
CA GLY A 232 -29.45 10.33 -17.23
C GLY A 232 -27.99 9.90 -17.09
N PHE A 233 -27.08 10.75 -16.58
CA PHE A 233 -25.69 10.35 -16.37
C PHE A 233 -25.45 9.70 -15.00
N ARG A 234 -26.37 9.88 -14.06
CA ARG A 234 -26.31 9.24 -12.76
C ARG A 234 -26.34 7.71 -12.87
N GLU A 235 -27.07 7.17 -13.84
CA GLU A 235 -27.19 5.73 -14.09
C GLU A 235 -25.88 5.12 -14.63
N GLU A 236 -25.02 5.95 -15.22
CA GLU A 236 -23.71 5.58 -15.74
C GLU A 236 -22.59 5.71 -14.69
N SER A 237 -22.96 6.03 -13.45
CA SER A 237 -22.01 6.23 -12.35
C SER A 237 -22.38 5.35 -11.14
N TYR A 238 -21.40 4.66 -10.60
CA TYR A 238 -21.56 3.71 -9.51
C TYR A 238 -20.74 4.19 -8.31
N ASN A 239 -21.40 4.37 -7.16
CA ASN A 239 -20.70 4.73 -5.93
C ASN A 239 -20.36 3.46 -5.13
N LEU A 240 -19.13 3.04 -5.24
CA LEU A 240 -18.59 1.85 -4.59
C LEU A 240 -17.86 2.18 -3.28
N ALA A 241 -17.83 3.46 -2.90
CA ALA A 241 -17.15 3.91 -1.69
C ALA A 241 -17.81 3.31 -0.43
N GLY A 242 -17.05 2.56 0.34
CA GLY A 242 -17.52 1.86 1.53
C GLY A 242 -18.31 0.57 1.30
N GLU A 243 -18.62 0.24 0.05
CA GLU A 243 -19.33 -0.97 -0.35
C GLU A 243 -18.37 -2.09 -0.74
N THR A 244 -17.19 -1.74 -1.29
CA THR A 244 -16.13 -2.68 -1.62
C THR A 244 -15.20 -2.94 -0.45
N SER A 245 -14.80 -4.18 -0.27
CA SER A 245 -13.58 -4.50 0.48
C SER A 245 -12.34 -4.01 -0.28
N LEU A 246 -11.20 -3.94 0.41
CA LEU A 246 -9.95 -3.55 -0.25
C LEU A 246 -9.52 -4.55 -1.33
N ALA A 247 -9.78 -5.85 -1.13
CA ALA A 247 -9.52 -6.88 -2.14
C ALA A 247 -10.36 -6.65 -3.40
N GLU A 248 -11.69 -6.46 -3.23
CA GLU A 248 -12.59 -6.16 -4.36
C GLU A 248 -12.18 -4.88 -5.09
N ALA A 249 -11.80 -3.83 -4.35
CA ALA A 249 -11.34 -2.58 -4.96
C ALA A 249 -10.07 -2.78 -5.80
N ILE A 250 -9.11 -3.60 -5.33
CA ILE A 250 -7.88 -3.92 -6.09
C ILE A 250 -8.23 -4.70 -7.37
N ASP A 251 -9.14 -5.67 -7.28
CA ASP A 251 -9.48 -6.53 -8.41
C ASP A 251 -10.39 -5.81 -9.46
N LEU A 252 -11.05 -4.71 -9.07
CA LEU A 252 -11.86 -3.87 -9.96
C LEU A 252 -11.08 -2.70 -10.60
N LEU A 253 -9.93 -2.30 -10.03
CA LEU A 253 -9.07 -1.21 -10.51
C LEU A 253 -7.98 -1.72 -11.46
#